data_9249fd8eee1178c5599122c8e1c0d9fa
#
_entry.id   9249fd8eee1178c5599122c8e1c0d9fa
#
_cell.length_a   1.000
_cell.length_b   1.000
_cell.length_c   1.000
_cell.angle_alpha   90.00
_cell.angle_beta   90.00
_cell.angle_gamma   90.00
#
_symmetry.space_group_name_H-M   'P 1'
#
loop_
_entity.id
_entity.type
_entity.pdbx_description
1 polymer ?
#
loop_
_entity_poly.entity_id
_entity_poly.type
_entity_poly.pdbx_seq_one_letter_code
_entity_poly.pdbx_strand_id
1 'polypeptide(L)'
;MLTALDHLTIGGSAAAYETLLGRRSVGGRLRTGNVGLAFTDGAPGLHSMSFATGDVAKAATLLERRAVKAECDGDTLTLDANGVAIEVAAAAGEAPSPFTDDEAGCVSALDHVVVRTPNPERAIAFYAGRLGLDLRLDRSNPEWGARLLFFRCGNLVVEIAHDLKKGVSDAPDHLWGLSWRVPDIARANARLKATGLEVSEARTGRRPGSQVFTVKNGTDGVPTIFIGGIGRW
;
A
#
# COMPACT_ATOMS: atom_id res chain seq x y z
N MET A 1 9.90 13.21 11.50
CA MET A 1 9.87 12.70 10.12
C MET A 1 9.20 11.34 10.08
N LEU A 2 8.44 11.07 9.01
CA LEU A 2 7.84 9.77 8.79
C LEU A 2 8.94 8.72 8.57
N THR A 3 8.81 7.54 9.19
CA THR A 3 9.84 6.50 9.20
C THR A 3 9.45 5.28 8.37
N ALA A 4 8.16 4.97 8.33
CA ALA A 4 7.62 3.83 7.58
C ALA A 4 6.12 4.06 7.27
N LEU A 5 5.57 3.35 6.29
CA LEU A 5 4.15 3.07 6.25
C LEU A 5 3.89 1.91 7.24
N ASP A 6 3.09 2.15 8.27
CA ASP A 6 2.92 1.20 9.37
C ASP A 6 1.72 0.29 9.18
N HIS A 7 0.55 0.86 8.80
CA HIS A 7 -0.62 0.06 8.49
C HIS A 7 -1.53 0.68 7.41
N LEU A 8 -2.45 -0.13 6.90
CA LEU A 8 -3.51 0.24 5.98
C LEU A 8 -4.85 -0.15 6.61
N THR A 9 -5.87 0.68 6.41
CA THR A 9 -7.25 0.35 6.79
C THR A 9 -8.04 -0.08 5.57
N ILE A 10 -8.72 -1.22 5.69
CA ILE A 10 -9.48 -1.86 4.61
C ILE A 10 -10.91 -2.03 5.07
N GLY A 11 -11.87 -1.61 4.25
CA GLY A 11 -13.27 -1.97 4.40
C GLY A 11 -13.46 -3.39 3.92
N GLY A 12 -13.71 -4.33 4.86
CA GLY A 12 -13.80 -5.73 4.55
C GLY A 12 -13.47 -6.63 5.74
N SER A 13 -13.14 -7.89 5.47
CA SER A 13 -13.02 -8.92 6.48
C SER A 13 -11.58 -9.42 6.64
N ALA A 14 -11.12 -9.56 7.89
CA ALA A 14 -9.84 -10.19 8.20
C ALA A 14 -9.74 -11.60 7.60
N ALA A 15 -10.83 -12.38 7.58
CA ALA A 15 -10.86 -13.74 7.05
C ALA A 15 -10.55 -13.82 5.55
N ALA A 16 -11.03 -12.87 4.74
CA ALA A 16 -10.70 -12.79 3.32
C ALA A 16 -9.20 -12.58 3.12
N TYR A 17 -8.60 -11.68 3.92
CA TYR A 17 -7.18 -11.38 3.86
C TYR A 17 -6.30 -12.46 4.50
N GLU A 18 -6.79 -13.24 5.48
CA GLU A 18 -6.10 -14.45 5.96
C GLU A 18 -5.87 -15.43 4.80
N THR A 19 -6.93 -15.71 4.07
CA THR A 19 -6.87 -16.57 2.87
C THR A 19 -5.94 -15.97 1.81
N LEU A 20 -6.12 -14.69 1.51
CA LEU A 20 -5.33 -13.99 0.49
C LEU A 20 -3.84 -14.00 0.82
N LEU A 21 -3.46 -13.61 2.04
CA LEU A 21 -2.06 -13.44 2.42
C LEU A 21 -1.40 -14.73 2.91
N GLY A 22 -2.17 -15.77 3.24
CA GLY A 22 -1.67 -16.99 3.86
C GLY A 22 -1.17 -16.73 5.29
N ARG A 23 -1.84 -15.85 6.03
CA ARG A 23 -1.47 -15.48 7.40
C ARG A 23 -2.70 -15.45 8.29
N ARG A 24 -2.53 -15.82 9.56
CA ARG A 24 -3.59 -15.83 10.55
C ARG A 24 -3.68 -14.45 11.24
N SER A 25 -4.88 -13.89 11.32
CA SER A 25 -5.10 -12.66 12.08
C SER A 25 -4.89 -12.88 13.59
N VAL A 26 -4.43 -11.84 14.25
CA VAL A 26 -4.29 -11.80 15.70
C VAL A 26 -5.07 -10.59 16.21
N GLY A 27 -6.07 -10.82 17.04
CA GLY A 27 -6.95 -9.75 17.54
C GLY A 27 -7.68 -8.99 16.42
N GLY A 28 -8.06 -9.68 15.32
CA GLY A 28 -8.75 -9.07 14.17
C GLY A 28 -7.85 -8.24 13.26
N ARG A 29 -6.54 -8.26 13.46
CA ARG A 29 -5.53 -7.57 12.65
C ARG A 29 -4.62 -8.56 11.94
N LEU A 30 -4.08 -8.18 10.79
CA LEU A 30 -3.04 -8.91 10.08
C LEU A 30 -1.78 -8.05 9.98
N ARG A 31 -0.62 -8.66 10.10
CA ARG A 31 0.65 -7.99 9.86
C ARG A 31 1.57 -8.83 8.99
N THR A 32 2.11 -8.22 7.96
CA THR A 32 3.18 -8.78 7.13
C THR A 32 4.55 -8.37 7.69
N GLY A 33 5.62 -8.66 6.99
CA GLY A 33 6.97 -8.26 7.42
C GLY A 33 7.19 -6.74 7.49
N ASN A 34 6.32 -5.92 6.90
CA ASN A 34 6.54 -4.46 6.84
C ASN A 34 5.27 -3.61 6.99
N VAL A 35 4.08 -4.17 6.99
CA VAL A 35 2.83 -3.41 7.11
C VAL A 35 1.77 -4.21 7.85
N GLY A 36 0.99 -3.54 8.68
CA GLY A 36 -0.22 -4.04 9.31
C GLY A 36 -1.46 -3.76 8.46
N LEU A 37 -2.51 -4.56 8.65
CA LEU A 37 -3.84 -4.34 8.09
C LEU A 37 -4.84 -4.27 9.24
N ALA A 38 -5.63 -3.22 9.26
CA ALA A 38 -6.82 -3.07 10.09
C ALA A 38 -8.06 -3.20 9.21
N PHE A 39 -9.13 -3.76 9.74
CA PHE A 39 -10.38 -4.00 9.00
C PHE A 39 -11.52 -3.25 9.65
N THR A 40 -12.43 -2.75 8.81
CA THR A 40 -13.64 -2.03 9.25
C THR A 40 -14.86 -2.58 8.53
N ASP A 41 -16.03 -2.45 9.15
CA ASP A 41 -17.33 -2.81 8.55
C ASP A 41 -17.81 -1.81 7.49
N GLY A 42 -16.92 -0.92 7.02
CA GLY A 42 -17.20 0.08 6.00
C GLY A 42 -17.36 -0.51 4.60
N ALA A 43 -17.59 0.35 3.60
CA ALA A 43 -17.62 -0.03 2.20
C ALA A 43 -16.33 -0.76 1.78
N PRO A 44 -16.40 -1.76 0.89
CA PRO A 44 -15.20 -2.44 0.39
C PRO A 44 -14.19 -1.47 -0.23
N GLY A 45 -12.89 -1.68 0.04
CA GLY A 45 -11.81 -0.86 -0.51
C GLY A 45 -10.75 -0.46 0.50
N LEU A 46 -9.74 0.28 0.02
CA LEU A 46 -8.72 0.91 0.88
C LEU A 46 -9.26 2.24 1.41
N HIS A 47 -9.23 2.42 2.72
CA HIS A 47 -9.77 3.60 3.39
C HIS A 47 -8.71 4.60 3.82
N SER A 48 -7.62 4.15 4.45
CA SER A 48 -6.54 5.04 4.90
C SER A 48 -5.16 4.39 4.84
N MET A 49 -4.14 5.25 4.91
CA MET A 49 -2.74 4.88 5.11
C MET A 49 -2.25 5.49 6.42
N SER A 50 -1.60 4.72 7.29
CA SER A 50 -0.98 5.23 8.49
C SER A 50 0.54 5.15 8.41
N PHE A 51 1.18 6.29 8.62
CA PHE A 51 2.63 6.41 8.66
C PHE A 51 3.14 6.48 10.09
N ALA A 52 4.22 5.76 10.35
CA ALA A 52 4.91 5.82 11.63
C ALA A 52 5.79 7.06 11.73
N THR A 53 5.88 7.60 12.94
CA THR A 53 6.86 8.63 13.33
C THR A 53 7.46 8.29 14.69
N GLY A 54 8.69 8.73 14.93
CA GLY A 54 9.31 8.60 16.24
C GLY A 54 8.85 9.66 17.25
N ASP A 55 8.13 10.71 16.81
CA ASP A 55 7.69 11.83 17.65
C ASP A 55 6.50 12.52 16.96
N VAL A 56 5.31 12.27 17.49
CA VAL A 56 4.05 12.78 16.94
C VAL A 56 3.95 14.31 17.07
N ALA A 57 4.37 14.88 18.20
CA ALA A 57 4.32 16.32 18.41
C ALA A 57 5.24 17.09 17.45
N LYS A 58 6.44 16.53 17.23
CA LYS A 58 7.36 17.08 16.23
C LYS A 58 6.85 16.93 14.82
N ALA A 59 6.18 15.81 14.51
CA ALA A 59 5.54 15.60 13.21
C ALA A 59 4.41 16.62 12.99
N ALA A 60 3.55 16.88 13.99
CA ALA A 60 2.50 17.89 13.94
C ALA A 60 3.06 19.29 13.62
N THR A 61 4.08 19.72 14.37
CA THR A 61 4.74 21.01 14.16
C THR A 61 5.33 21.11 12.72
N LEU A 62 5.90 20.04 12.22
CA LEU A 62 6.49 20.02 10.88
C LEU A 62 5.43 20.09 9.78
N LEU A 63 4.32 19.37 9.94
CA LEU A 63 3.19 19.40 9.01
C LEU A 63 2.56 20.79 8.95
N GLU A 64 2.35 21.41 10.11
CA GLU A 64 1.84 22.80 10.21
C GLU A 64 2.75 23.79 9.45
N ARG A 65 4.07 23.75 9.69
CA ARG A 65 5.05 24.59 8.98
C ARG A 65 5.04 24.38 7.47
N ARG A 66 4.59 23.22 7.00
CA ARG A 66 4.46 22.87 5.58
C ARG A 66 3.04 23.09 5.06
N ALA A 67 2.22 23.83 5.79
CA ALA A 67 0.83 24.15 5.46
C ALA A 67 -0.04 22.89 5.25
N VAL A 68 0.18 21.84 6.01
CA VAL A 68 -0.70 20.67 6.09
C VAL A 68 -1.57 20.81 7.33
N LYS A 69 -2.88 20.85 7.15
CA LYS A 69 -3.83 20.78 8.24
C LYS A 69 -3.91 19.34 8.72
N ALA A 70 -3.65 19.11 9.98
CA ALA A 70 -3.82 17.82 10.63
C ALA A 70 -4.67 18.00 11.88
N GLU A 71 -5.61 17.10 12.10
CA GLU A 71 -6.36 17.00 13.34
C GLU A 71 -5.61 16.06 14.26
N CYS A 72 -5.54 16.42 15.56
CA CYS A 72 -4.85 15.62 16.56
C CYS A 72 -5.89 15.00 17.49
N ASP A 73 -5.91 13.68 17.54
CA ASP A 73 -6.71 12.90 18.48
C ASP A 73 -5.78 11.97 19.28
N GLY A 74 -5.53 12.32 20.53
CA GLY A 74 -4.52 11.65 21.35
C GLY A 74 -3.14 11.69 20.71
N ASP A 75 -2.58 10.50 20.44
CA ASP A 75 -1.26 10.31 19.83
C ASP A 75 -1.33 10.05 18.31
N THR A 76 -2.44 10.39 17.66
CA THR A 76 -2.64 10.22 16.23
C THR A 76 -2.96 11.54 15.56
N LEU A 77 -2.28 11.84 14.46
CA LEU A 77 -2.61 12.94 13.56
C LEU A 77 -3.37 12.38 12.37
N THR A 78 -4.51 12.99 12.05
CA THR A 78 -5.30 12.68 10.84
C THR A 78 -5.23 13.84 9.87
N LEU A 79 -5.04 13.56 8.60
CA LEU A 79 -4.99 14.58 7.55
C LEU A 79 -5.56 14.03 6.24
N ASP A 80 -6.06 14.92 5.43
CA ASP A 80 -6.52 14.63 4.07
C ASP A 80 -5.45 15.02 3.06
N ALA A 81 -5.04 14.04 2.27
CA ALA A 81 -4.13 14.22 1.15
C ALA A 81 -4.93 14.32 -0.16
N ASN A 82 -5.73 15.37 -0.28
CA ASN A 82 -6.57 15.63 -1.44
C ASN A 82 -7.53 14.46 -1.79
N GLY A 83 -8.23 13.93 -0.79
CA GLY A 83 -9.16 12.80 -0.91
C GLY A 83 -8.59 11.47 -0.42
N VAL A 84 -7.31 11.41 -0.05
CA VAL A 84 -6.71 10.24 0.59
C VAL A 84 -6.56 10.50 2.08
N ALA A 85 -7.23 9.71 2.90
CA ALA A 85 -7.09 9.77 4.35
C ALA A 85 -5.72 9.22 4.78
N ILE A 86 -4.97 10.03 5.52
CA ILE A 86 -3.65 9.67 6.06
C ILE A 86 -3.66 9.86 7.58
N GLU A 87 -3.06 8.92 8.27
CA GLU A 87 -2.78 8.98 9.69
C GLU A 87 -1.27 9.05 9.92
N VAL A 88 -0.86 9.68 11.03
CA VAL A 88 0.53 9.69 11.50
C VAL A 88 0.52 9.41 12.99
N ALA A 89 1.17 8.33 13.39
CA ALA A 89 1.22 7.89 14.80
C ALA A 89 2.59 7.26 15.13
N ALA A 90 2.79 6.89 16.37
CA ALA A 90 3.91 6.03 16.73
C ALA A 90 3.78 4.67 16.04
N ALA A 91 4.92 4.03 15.72
CA ALA A 91 4.91 2.69 15.14
C ALA A 91 4.24 1.69 16.11
N ALA A 92 3.38 0.83 15.60
CA ALA A 92 2.69 -0.19 16.42
C ALA A 92 3.65 -1.22 17.04
N GLY A 93 4.82 -1.44 16.44
CA GLY A 93 5.83 -2.37 16.97
C GLY A 93 5.42 -3.84 16.99
N GLU A 94 4.35 -4.21 16.30
CA GLU A 94 3.78 -5.56 16.28
C GLU A 94 4.63 -6.53 15.46
N ALA A 95 4.72 -7.78 15.93
CA ALA A 95 5.34 -8.86 15.19
C ALA A 95 4.49 -9.27 13.97
N PRO A 96 5.09 -9.79 12.89
CA PRO A 96 4.35 -10.35 11.77
C PRO A 96 3.40 -11.48 12.19
N SER A 97 2.21 -11.51 11.61
CA SER A 97 1.21 -12.56 11.82
C SER A 97 1.75 -13.92 11.40
N PRO A 98 1.41 -15.00 12.12
CA PRO A 98 1.83 -16.37 11.77
C PRO A 98 1.35 -16.78 10.38
N PHE A 99 2.14 -17.57 9.69
CA PHE A 99 1.72 -18.21 8.44
C PHE A 99 0.64 -19.27 8.70
N THR A 100 -0.28 -19.44 7.76
CA THR A 100 -1.31 -20.49 7.80
C THR A 100 -0.93 -21.71 6.98
N ASP A 101 0.11 -21.60 6.15
CA ASP A 101 0.55 -22.59 5.18
C ASP A 101 2.07 -22.48 4.95
N ASP A 102 2.60 -23.17 3.94
CA ASP A 102 4.01 -23.07 3.54
C ASP A 102 4.39 -21.59 3.26
N GLU A 103 5.35 -21.11 4.03
CA GLU A 103 5.85 -19.73 3.96
C GLU A 103 6.21 -19.29 2.53
N ALA A 104 6.75 -20.20 1.71
CA ALA A 104 7.15 -19.90 0.34
C ALA A 104 5.99 -19.43 -0.55
N GLY A 105 4.77 -19.92 -0.29
CA GLY A 105 3.55 -19.52 -1.01
C GLY A 105 2.76 -18.39 -0.33
N CYS A 106 3.20 -17.91 0.83
CA CYS A 106 2.52 -16.89 1.60
C CYS A 106 3.14 -15.50 1.37
N VAL A 107 2.37 -14.44 1.68
CA VAL A 107 2.86 -13.07 1.56
C VAL A 107 3.91 -12.78 2.63
N SER A 108 5.08 -12.36 2.19
CA SER A 108 6.17 -11.93 3.07
C SER A 108 6.06 -10.47 3.47
N ALA A 109 5.70 -9.59 2.53
CA ALA A 109 5.64 -8.14 2.73
C ALA A 109 4.73 -7.47 1.68
N LEU A 110 4.34 -6.22 1.93
CA LEU A 110 3.81 -5.33 0.90
C LEU A 110 4.98 -4.79 0.06
N ASP A 111 4.86 -4.80 -1.26
CA ASP A 111 5.81 -4.17 -2.17
C ASP A 111 5.51 -2.68 -2.32
N HIS A 112 4.27 -2.36 -2.69
CA HIS A 112 3.79 -0.99 -2.75
C HIS A 112 2.28 -0.90 -2.58
N VAL A 113 1.83 0.23 -2.07
CA VAL A 113 0.45 0.70 -2.15
C VAL A 113 0.34 1.65 -3.32
N VAL A 114 -0.79 1.62 -4.04
CA VAL A 114 -1.04 2.48 -5.19
C VAL A 114 -2.08 3.53 -4.86
N VAL A 115 -1.76 4.79 -5.13
CA VAL A 115 -2.68 5.93 -5.15
C VAL A 115 -2.87 6.36 -6.60
N ARG A 116 -4.09 6.56 -7.04
CA ARG A 116 -4.38 7.21 -8.32
C ARG A 116 -4.57 8.69 -8.12
N THR A 117 -3.90 9.48 -8.97
CA THR A 117 -4.02 10.93 -9.00
C THR A 117 -4.36 11.43 -10.39
N PRO A 118 -5.27 12.40 -10.52
CA PRO A 118 -5.42 13.15 -11.76
C PRO A 118 -4.40 14.30 -11.91
N ASN A 119 -3.59 14.58 -10.86
CA ASN A 119 -2.63 15.70 -10.86
C ASN A 119 -1.28 15.27 -10.25
N PRO A 120 -0.34 14.74 -11.05
CA PRO A 120 0.94 14.22 -10.56
C PRO A 120 1.82 15.31 -9.94
N GLU A 121 1.76 16.56 -10.39
CA GLU A 121 2.54 17.66 -9.82
C GLU A 121 2.04 18.01 -8.40
N ARG A 122 0.72 18.01 -8.19
CA ARG A 122 0.13 18.16 -6.86
C ARG A 122 0.56 17.02 -5.93
N ALA A 123 0.58 15.79 -6.44
CA ALA A 123 1.03 14.63 -5.67
C ALA A 123 2.52 14.76 -5.29
N ILE A 124 3.40 15.20 -6.19
CA ILE A 124 4.81 15.46 -5.88
C ILE A 124 4.93 16.52 -4.79
N ALA A 125 4.24 17.66 -4.95
CA ALA A 125 4.27 18.73 -3.97
C ALA A 125 3.80 18.27 -2.58
N PHE A 126 2.82 17.36 -2.52
CA PHE A 126 2.32 16.83 -1.26
C PHE A 126 3.23 15.74 -0.68
N TYR A 127 3.45 14.64 -1.39
CA TYR A 127 4.18 13.49 -0.83
C TYR A 127 5.67 13.77 -0.61
N ALA A 128 6.36 14.45 -1.53
CA ALA A 128 7.75 14.85 -1.32
C ALA A 128 7.86 16.14 -0.51
N GLY A 129 7.16 17.19 -0.93
CA GLY A 129 7.33 18.52 -0.33
C GLY A 129 6.77 18.62 1.07
N ARG A 130 5.55 18.16 1.30
CA ARG A 130 4.86 18.33 2.59
C ARG A 130 5.07 17.16 3.53
N LEU A 131 4.88 15.91 3.08
CA LEU A 131 5.13 14.72 3.91
C LEU A 131 6.62 14.41 4.04
N GLY A 132 7.46 14.81 3.07
CA GLY A 132 8.89 14.58 3.09
C GLY A 132 9.28 13.14 2.74
N LEU A 133 8.47 12.45 1.92
CA LEU A 133 8.83 11.17 1.36
C LEU A 133 9.87 11.33 0.25
N ASP A 134 10.74 10.35 0.09
CA ASP A 134 11.83 10.38 -0.88
C ASP A 134 11.32 9.92 -2.27
N LEU A 135 11.19 10.86 -3.21
CA LEU A 135 10.84 10.56 -4.61
C LEU A 135 12.01 9.86 -5.31
N ARG A 136 11.89 8.55 -5.54
CA ARG A 136 12.94 7.70 -6.12
C ARG A 136 12.86 7.56 -7.63
N LEU A 137 11.67 7.66 -8.18
CA LEU A 137 11.46 7.53 -9.62
C LEU A 137 10.23 8.34 -10.04
N ASP A 138 10.39 9.10 -11.11
CA ASP A 138 9.33 9.72 -11.89
C ASP A 138 9.46 9.24 -13.33
N ARG A 139 8.50 8.49 -13.81
CA ARG A 139 8.57 7.87 -15.13
C ARG A 139 7.24 7.98 -15.86
N SER A 140 7.26 8.67 -16.98
CA SER A 140 6.17 8.62 -17.96
C SER A 140 6.45 7.53 -19.01
N ASN A 141 5.43 6.71 -19.28
CA ASN A 141 5.49 5.74 -20.36
C ASN A 141 4.20 5.80 -21.20
N PRO A 142 4.25 6.38 -22.41
CA PRO A 142 3.08 6.49 -23.28
C PRO A 142 2.50 5.12 -23.72
N GLU A 143 3.33 4.10 -23.86
CA GLU A 143 2.86 2.74 -24.18
C GLU A 143 1.99 2.14 -23.09
N TRP A 144 2.28 2.46 -21.84
CA TRP A 144 1.45 2.05 -20.69
C TRP A 144 0.29 3.02 -20.45
N GLY A 145 0.32 4.20 -21.09
CA GLY A 145 -0.63 5.28 -20.85
C GLY A 145 -0.56 5.86 -19.44
N ALA A 146 0.59 5.78 -18.77
CA ALA A 146 0.72 6.15 -17.37
C ALA A 146 2.02 6.90 -17.06
N ARG A 147 1.94 7.86 -16.13
CA ARG A 147 3.08 8.41 -15.39
C ARG A 147 3.04 7.84 -13.97
N LEU A 148 4.15 7.26 -13.56
CA LEU A 148 4.30 6.59 -12.26
C LEU A 148 5.36 7.33 -11.44
N LEU A 149 5.01 7.67 -10.20
CA LEU A 149 5.89 8.28 -9.22
C LEU A 149 6.07 7.29 -8.07
N PHE A 150 7.31 7.03 -7.67
CA PHE A 150 7.62 6.08 -6.61
C PHE A 150 8.25 6.82 -5.43
N PHE A 151 7.51 6.90 -4.33
CA PHE A 151 7.95 7.53 -3.09
C PHE A 151 8.35 6.46 -2.08
N ARG A 152 9.58 6.52 -1.61
CA ARG A 152 10.08 5.59 -0.59
C ARG A 152 9.72 6.08 0.80
N CYS A 153 9.21 5.17 1.63
CA CYS A 153 9.03 5.36 3.06
C CYS A 153 9.52 4.10 3.80
N GLY A 154 10.67 4.18 4.46
CA GLY A 154 11.30 3.00 5.05
C GLY A 154 11.67 1.96 3.98
N ASN A 155 11.14 0.74 4.15
CA ASN A 155 11.33 -0.39 3.23
C ASN A 155 10.15 -0.64 2.29
N LEU A 156 9.24 0.33 2.13
CA LEU A 156 8.04 0.25 1.34
C LEU A 156 7.96 1.43 0.36
N VAL A 157 7.21 1.26 -0.71
CA VAL A 157 6.96 2.28 -1.73
C VAL A 157 5.48 2.66 -1.74
N VAL A 158 5.23 3.97 -1.81
CA VAL A 158 3.94 4.54 -2.23
C VAL A 158 4.06 4.86 -3.72
N GLU A 159 3.33 4.14 -4.56
CA GLU A 159 3.25 4.39 -5.99
C GLU A 159 2.09 5.34 -6.28
N ILE A 160 2.38 6.45 -6.93
CA ILE A 160 1.35 7.37 -7.42
C ILE A 160 1.21 7.15 -8.93
N ALA A 161 0.02 6.80 -9.38
CA ALA A 161 -0.26 6.52 -10.78
C ALA A 161 -1.20 7.56 -11.39
N HIS A 162 -0.74 8.19 -12.48
CA HIS A 162 -1.53 9.11 -13.30
C HIS A 162 -1.81 8.52 -14.67
N ASP A 163 -3.07 8.57 -15.10
CA ASP A 163 -3.50 8.14 -16.43
C ASP A 163 -3.27 9.26 -17.45
N LEU A 164 -2.26 9.11 -18.31
CA LEU A 164 -1.91 10.12 -19.32
C LEU A 164 -3.03 10.41 -20.32
N LYS A 165 -3.98 9.50 -20.50
CA LYS A 165 -5.11 9.68 -21.44
C LYS A 165 -6.19 10.61 -20.88
N LYS A 166 -6.27 10.74 -19.55
CA LYS A 166 -7.31 11.54 -18.89
C LYS A 166 -6.93 13.01 -18.72
N GLY A 167 -5.65 13.35 -18.96
CA GLY A 167 -5.15 14.69 -18.70
C GLY A 167 -5.08 15.04 -17.21
N VAL A 168 -4.71 16.29 -16.90
CA VAL A 168 -4.59 16.81 -15.54
C VAL A 168 -5.88 17.50 -15.12
N SER A 169 -6.32 17.28 -13.87
CA SER A 169 -7.47 17.96 -13.27
C SER A 169 -7.32 18.10 -11.75
N ASP A 170 -8.22 18.87 -11.13
CA ASP A 170 -8.25 19.10 -9.68
C ASP A 170 -9.14 18.10 -8.92
N ALA A 171 -9.64 17.05 -9.59
CA ALA A 171 -10.38 15.99 -8.93
C ALA A 171 -9.54 15.32 -7.82
N PRO A 172 -10.16 14.70 -6.81
CA PRO A 172 -9.44 14.08 -5.70
C PRO A 172 -8.61 12.87 -6.14
N ASP A 173 -7.56 12.62 -5.37
CA ASP A 173 -6.78 11.39 -5.41
C ASP A 173 -7.56 10.27 -4.69
N HIS A 174 -7.21 9.02 -4.94
CA HIS A 174 -7.80 7.90 -4.20
C HIS A 174 -6.84 6.73 -4.05
N LEU A 175 -6.92 6.06 -2.91
CA LEU A 175 -6.29 4.77 -2.71
C LEU A 175 -6.87 3.77 -3.70
N TRP A 176 -5.99 2.97 -4.34
CA TRP A 176 -6.46 2.11 -5.42
C TRP A 176 -6.17 0.63 -5.21
N GLY A 177 -4.91 0.26 -4.97
CA GLY A 177 -4.56 -1.15 -4.99
C GLY A 177 -3.29 -1.50 -4.23
N LEU A 178 -3.03 -2.80 -4.11
CA LEU A 178 -1.92 -3.36 -3.36
C LEU A 178 -1.10 -4.33 -4.20
N SER A 179 0.22 -4.27 -4.04
CA SER A 179 1.16 -5.22 -4.61
C SER A 179 1.87 -5.98 -3.47
N TRP A 180 1.72 -7.30 -3.43
CA TRP A 180 2.24 -8.15 -2.37
C TRP A 180 3.45 -8.94 -2.82
N ARG A 181 4.48 -8.99 -1.99
CA ARG A 181 5.66 -9.83 -2.21
C ARG A 181 5.44 -11.23 -1.72
N VAL A 182 5.85 -12.18 -2.53
CA VAL A 182 5.91 -13.60 -2.15
C VAL A 182 7.28 -14.17 -2.47
N PRO A 183 7.81 -15.11 -1.65
CA PRO A 183 9.07 -15.78 -1.92
C PRO A 183 9.02 -16.59 -3.23
N ASP A 184 7.93 -17.31 -3.46
CA ASP A 184 7.72 -18.17 -4.64
C ASP A 184 6.38 -17.85 -5.29
N ILE A 185 6.44 -17.28 -6.50
CA ILE A 185 5.26 -16.84 -7.25
C ILE A 185 4.39 -18.02 -7.74
N ALA A 186 5.01 -19.14 -8.07
CA ALA A 186 4.30 -20.32 -8.55
C ALA A 186 3.54 -21.01 -7.40
N ARG A 187 4.17 -21.15 -6.23
CA ARG A 187 3.52 -21.66 -5.02
C ARG A 187 2.39 -20.77 -4.56
N ALA A 188 2.58 -19.45 -4.55
CA ALA A 188 1.52 -18.50 -4.20
C ALA A 188 0.32 -18.60 -5.15
N ASN A 189 0.56 -18.68 -6.46
CA ASN A 189 -0.50 -18.84 -7.47
C ASN A 189 -1.27 -20.16 -7.27
N ALA A 190 -0.55 -21.26 -7.09
CA ALA A 190 -1.16 -22.57 -6.84
C ALA A 190 -1.97 -22.60 -5.53
N ARG A 191 -1.43 -22.01 -4.45
CA ARG A 191 -2.13 -21.90 -3.15
C ARG A 191 -3.45 -21.16 -3.30
N LEU A 192 -3.45 -19.98 -3.95
CA LEU A 192 -4.67 -19.19 -4.11
C LEU A 192 -5.70 -19.88 -5.02
N LYS A 193 -5.28 -20.56 -6.08
CA LYS A 193 -6.17 -21.40 -6.90
C LYS A 193 -6.81 -22.50 -6.07
N ALA A 194 -6.07 -23.15 -5.17
CA ALA A 194 -6.57 -24.21 -4.31
C ALA A 194 -7.62 -23.72 -3.29
N THR A 195 -7.59 -22.44 -2.91
CA THR A 195 -8.62 -21.83 -2.05
C THR A 195 -9.88 -21.39 -2.82
N GLY A 196 -9.93 -21.59 -4.13
CA GLY A 196 -11.05 -21.18 -4.98
C GLY A 196 -11.01 -19.72 -5.43
N LEU A 197 -9.93 -18.99 -5.15
CA LEU A 197 -9.77 -17.63 -5.65
C LEU A 197 -9.43 -17.63 -7.14
N GLU A 198 -10.04 -16.71 -7.86
CA GLU A 198 -9.75 -16.49 -9.27
C GLU A 198 -8.48 -15.66 -9.43
N VAL A 199 -7.45 -16.26 -10.01
CA VAL A 199 -6.16 -15.61 -10.25
C VAL A 199 -5.74 -15.75 -11.71
N SER A 200 -4.99 -14.77 -12.21
CA SER A 200 -4.41 -14.86 -13.55
C SER A 200 -3.21 -15.83 -13.56
N GLU A 201 -2.81 -16.29 -14.74
CA GLU A 201 -1.50 -16.93 -14.89
C GLU A 201 -0.37 -15.95 -14.53
N ALA A 202 0.73 -16.52 -14.02
CA ALA A 202 1.92 -15.73 -13.75
C ALA A 202 2.55 -15.27 -15.08
N ARG A 203 2.98 -14.00 -15.13
CA ARG A 203 3.61 -13.38 -16.29
C ARG A 203 4.81 -12.56 -15.85
N THR A 204 5.70 -12.26 -16.80
CA THR A 204 6.81 -11.34 -16.56
C THR A 204 6.28 -9.97 -16.11
N GLY A 205 6.82 -9.47 -15.00
CA GLY A 205 6.52 -8.14 -14.48
C GLY A 205 7.31 -7.05 -15.21
N ARG A 206 6.99 -5.79 -14.90
CA ARG A 206 7.69 -4.63 -15.48
C ARG A 206 9.13 -4.47 -14.97
N ARG A 207 9.41 -4.93 -13.77
CA ARG A 207 10.76 -4.91 -13.20
C ARG A 207 11.54 -6.12 -13.71
N PRO A 208 12.77 -5.95 -14.22
CA PRO A 208 13.58 -7.07 -14.69
C PRO A 208 13.70 -8.19 -13.65
N GLY A 209 13.51 -9.43 -14.06
CA GLY A 209 13.54 -10.61 -13.19
C GLY A 209 12.27 -10.85 -12.37
N SER A 210 11.31 -9.91 -12.35
CA SER A 210 10.06 -10.10 -11.63
C SER A 210 9.05 -10.94 -12.41
N GLN A 211 8.23 -11.67 -11.65
CA GLN A 211 7.01 -12.31 -12.11
C GLN A 211 5.82 -11.79 -11.31
N VAL A 212 4.67 -11.65 -11.94
CA VAL A 212 3.46 -11.13 -11.30
C VAL A 212 2.23 -11.92 -11.73
N PHE A 213 1.24 -11.99 -10.85
CA PHE A 213 -0.12 -12.38 -11.21
C PHE A 213 -1.14 -11.47 -10.49
N THR A 214 -2.35 -11.41 -11.03
CA THR A 214 -3.46 -10.61 -10.51
C THR A 214 -4.44 -11.53 -9.80
N VAL A 215 -4.93 -11.11 -8.64
CA VAL A 215 -6.08 -11.71 -7.95
C VAL A 215 -7.32 -10.94 -8.36
N LYS A 216 -8.37 -11.65 -8.81
CA LYS A 216 -9.55 -11.04 -9.44
C LYS A 216 -10.77 -10.94 -8.54
N ASN A 217 -10.82 -11.74 -7.45
CA ASN A 217 -11.90 -11.75 -6.48
C ASN A 217 -11.37 -11.99 -5.04
N GLY A 218 -12.23 -11.88 -4.02
CA GLY A 218 -11.84 -12.13 -2.63
C GLY A 218 -10.85 -11.11 -2.06
N THR A 219 -10.86 -9.88 -2.60
CA THR A 219 -9.94 -8.78 -2.22
C THR A 219 -10.68 -7.58 -1.62
N ASP A 220 -11.95 -7.75 -1.27
CA ASP A 220 -12.82 -6.68 -0.74
C ASP A 220 -12.74 -5.39 -1.58
N GLY A 221 -12.83 -5.55 -2.93
CA GLY A 221 -12.79 -4.44 -3.86
C GLY A 221 -11.43 -3.80 -4.10
N VAL A 222 -10.35 -4.28 -3.46
CA VAL A 222 -8.99 -3.75 -3.61
C VAL A 222 -8.26 -4.45 -4.77
N PRO A 223 -7.95 -3.77 -5.87
CA PRO A 223 -7.12 -4.34 -6.93
C PRO A 223 -5.79 -4.86 -6.39
N THR A 224 -5.52 -6.13 -6.62
CA THR A 224 -4.44 -6.84 -5.95
C THR A 224 -3.57 -7.61 -6.92
N ILE A 225 -2.27 -7.41 -6.83
CA ILE A 225 -1.27 -8.21 -7.54
C ILE A 225 -0.28 -8.84 -6.57
N PHE A 226 0.26 -9.97 -6.97
CA PHE A 226 1.37 -10.64 -6.31
C PHE A 226 2.62 -10.52 -7.16
N ILE A 227 3.77 -10.28 -6.53
CA ILE A 227 5.06 -10.13 -7.19
C ILE A 227 6.11 -11.00 -6.50
N GLY A 228 6.89 -11.71 -7.32
CA GLY A 228 8.02 -12.54 -6.90
C GLY A 228 9.24 -12.31 -7.78
N GLY A 229 10.36 -12.96 -7.43
CA GLY A 229 11.61 -12.87 -8.20
C GLY A 229 12.35 -11.53 -8.08
N ILE A 230 11.97 -10.70 -7.11
CA ILE A 230 12.63 -9.41 -6.87
C ILE A 230 13.41 -9.44 -5.56
N GLY A 231 14.66 -8.96 -5.60
CA GLY A 231 15.45 -8.71 -4.40
C GLY A 231 14.84 -7.61 -3.51
N ARG A 232 15.46 -7.36 -2.36
CA ARG A 232 15.11 -6.21 -1.49
C ARG A 232 15.40 -4.90 -2.22
N TRP A 233 14.60 -3.87 -1.90
CA TRP A 233 14.84 -2.49 -2.36
C TRP A 233 16.11 -1.90 -1.75
#